data_1bc5bd550564ee4f1145645d430e33e2
#
_entry.id   1bc5bd550564ee4f1145645d430e33e2
#
_cell.length_a   1.000
_cell.length_b   1.000
_cell.length_c   1.000
_cell.angle_alpha   90.00
_cell.angle_beta   90.00
_cell.angle_gamma   90.00
#
_symmetry.space_group_name_H-M   'P 1'
#
loop_
_entity.id
_entity.type
_entity.pdbx_description
1 polymer ?
#
loop_
_entity_poly.entity_id
_entity_poly.type
_entity_poly.pdbx_seq_one_letter_code
_entity_poly.pdbx_strand_id
1 'polypeptide(L)'
;MGNVVVKLENVRKRIGGTEIIRGLSFEVREGEVYGFLGPNGSGKTTTIRMMTGLISMTEGDITICGHSIRSEREKALEQIGAIVENPELYDYMTGMQNLKHFANMAITPISKERIAEIVKLVELEHAIHKKVKTYSLGMKQRLGIAQALLHQPKILILDEPTNGLDPAGIRQIRDYLQRLAKEENIAVIVSSHLLSEIELMCDRVVIIKQGEFVQEYNLHKKVKHDEAVVVAFEVDEVQKANEIIKGKAKGNVIVASVTKDNIPQLVKKLVHADVLVYGVTVQNKTLEDEFLAITGE
;
A
#
# COMPACT_ATOMS: atom_id res chain seq x y z
N MET A 1 12.73 -7.59 11.47
CA MET A 1 12.20 -6.38 10.79
C MET A 1 13.23 -5.99 9.74
N GLY A 2 12.81 -5.75 8.49
CA GLY A 2 13.72 -5.34 7.39
C GLY A 2 14.36 -3.98 7.66
N ASN A 3 15.46 -3.68 6.94
CA ASN A 3 16.12 -2.38 7.02
C ASN A 3 15.22 -1.29 6.43
N VAL A 4 15.34 -0.05 6.93
CA VAL A 4 14.68 1.12 6.34
C VAL A 4 15.38 1.48 5.04
N VAL A 5 14.64 1.51 3.94
CA VAL A 5 15.16 1.83 2.60
C VAL A 5 14.63 3.14 2.03
N VAL A 6 13.45 3.60 2.51
CA VAL A 6 12.93 4.94 2.21
C VAL A 6 12.62 5.63 3.52
N LYS A 7 13.07 6.87 3.67
CA LYS A 7 12.74 7.71 4.80
C LYS A 7 12.41 9.12 4.32
N LEU A 8 11.24 9.60 4.72
CA LEU A 8 10.84 11.00 4.55
C LEU A 8 10.95 11.71 5.90
N GLU A 9 11.55 12.90 5.92
CA GLU A 9 11.73 13.71 7.12
C GLU A 9 11.21 15.12 6.88
N ASN A 10 10.06 15.43 7.46
CA ASN A 10 9.40 16.74 7.39
C ASN A 10 9.30 17.31 5.97
N VAL A 11 8.95 16.45 5.00
CA VAL A 11 8.90 16.81 3.58
C VAL A 11 7.75 17.77 3.33
N ARG A 12 8.08 18.93 2.71
CA ARG A 12 7.11 19.95 2.33
C ARG A 12 7.22 20.29 0.85
N LYS A 13 6.09 20.62 0.24
CA LYS A 13 6.02 21.09 -1.15
C LYS A 13 5.05 22.23 -1.31
N ARG A 14 5.53 23.34 -1.87
CA ARG A 14 4.72 24.48 -2.31
C ARG A 14 4.76 24.61 -3.83
N ILE A 15 3.62 24.85 -4.44
CA ILE A 15 3.46 25.10 -5.87
C ILE A 15 2.56 26.33 -6.03
N GLY A 16 3.05 27.37 -6.73
CA GLY A 16 2.26 28.58 -6.96
C GLY A 16 1.75 29.28 -5.68
N GLY A 17 2.53 29.20 -4.58
CA GLY A 17 2.15 29.76 -3.28
C GLY A 17 1.26 28.84 -2.42
N THR A 18 0.69 27.78 -2.97
CA THR A 18 -0.13 26.80 -2.25
C THR A 18 0.74 25.69 -1.69
N GLU A 19 0.57 25.36 -0.42
CA GLU A 19 1.24 24.23 0.22
C GLU A 19 0.48 22.93 -0.07
N ILE A 20 1.07 22.09 -0.90
CA ILE A 20 0.49 20.82 -1.35
C ILE A 20 0.85 19.68 -0.38
N ILE A 21 2.08 19.67 0.15
CA ILE A 21 2.58 18.70 1.12
C ILE A 21 3.06 19.46 2.35
N ARG A 22 2.63 19.01 3.55
CA ARG A 22 2.69 19.77 4.79
C ARG A 22 3.45 19.05 5.91
N GLY A 23 4.65 18.55 5.62
CA GLY A 23 5.53 17.95 6.61
C GLY A 23 5.35 16.44 6.75
N LEU A 24 5.31 15.70 5.62
CA LEU A 24 5.24 14.26 5.64
C LEU A 24 6.50 13.64 6.22
N SER A 25 6.32 12.69 7.15
CA SER A 25 7.40 11.90 7.75
C SER A 25 6.93 10.46 7.92
N PHE A 26 7.63 9.51 7.29
CA PHE A 26 7.38 8.07 7.40
C PHE A 26 8.58 7.28 6.88
N GLU A 27 8.57 5.97 7.14
CA GLU A 27 9.63 5.05 6.72
C GLU A 27 9.06 3.82 6.02
N VAL A 28 9.76 3.35 4.97
CA VAL A 28 9.46 2.10 4.27
C VAL A 28 10.63 1.15 4.42
N ARG A 29 10.33 -0.15 4.57
CA ARG A 29 11.32 -1.19 4.85
C ARG A 29 11.48 -2.14 3.67
N GLU A 30 12.63 -2.80 3.60
CA GLU A 30 12.87 -3.88 2.63
C GLU A 30 11.82 -4.99 2.78
N GLY A 31 11.39 -5.55 1.66
CA GLY A 31 10.52 -6.71 1.62
C GLY A 31 9.06 -6.45 2.04
N GLU A 32 8.63 -5.20 2.15
CA GLU A 32 7.24 -4.86 2.43
C GLU A 32 6.54 -4.20 1.23
N VAL A 33 5.24 -4.41 1.13
CA VAL A 33 4.35 -3.61 0.27
C VAL A 33 3.73 -2.51 1.12
N TYR A 34 4.10 -1.26 0.82
CA TYR A 34 3.68 -0.07 1.56
C TYR A 34 2.65 0.73 0.77
N GLY A 35 1.46 0.91 1.33
CA GLY A 35 0.34 1.59 0.69
C GLY A 35 0.29 3.08 1.00
N PHE A 36 0.04 3.89 -0.04
CA PHE A 36 -0.29 5.30 0.04
C PHE A 36 -1.77 5.48 -0.25
N LEU A 37 -2.59 5.63 0.78
CA LEU A 37 -4.04 5.78 0.67
C LEU A 37 -4.46 7.23 0.87
N GLY A 38 -5.40 7.70 0.06
CA GLY A 38 -6.00 9.02 0.23
C GLY A 38 -6.87 9.41 -0.96
N PRO A 39 -7.80 10.36 -0.78
CA PRO A 39 -8.66 10.83 -1.86
C PRO A 39 -7.85 11.51 -2.97
N ASN A 40 -8.49 11.74 -4.11
CA ASN A 40 -7.88 12.49 -5.19
C ASN A 40 -7.49 13.90 -4.72
N GLY A 41 -6.30 14.35 -5.10
CA GLY A 41 -5.77 15.65 -4.65
C GLY A 41 -5.15 15.64 -3.23
N SER A 42 -5.08 14.50 -2.54
CA SER A 42 -4.45 14.42 -1.20
C SER A 42 -2.93 14.61 -1.20
N GLY A 43 -2.28 14.58 -2.36
CA GLY A 43 -0.83 14.75 -2.49
C GLY A 43 -0.03 13.48 -2.80
N LYS A 44 -0.68 12.32 -3.05
CA LYS A 44 -0.02 11.04 -3.34
C LYS A 44 0.97 11.15 -4.51
N THR A 45 0.49 11.49 -5.70
CA THR A 45 1.33 11.65 -6.91
C THR A 45 2.41 12.71 -6.72
N THR A 46 2.12 13.82 -6.03
CA THR A 46 3.12 14.85 -5.72
C THR A 46 4.25 14.28 -4.85
N THR A 47 3.91 13.48 -3.84
CA THR A 47 4.91 12.82 -2.98
C THR A 47 5.72 11.80 -3.77
N ILE A 48 5.08 10.98 -4.61
CA ILE A 48 5.75 10.04 -5.51
C ILE A 48 6.71 10.78 -6.45
N ARG A 49 6.28 11.88 -7.07
CA ARG A 49 7.16 12.69 -7.94
C ARG A 49 8.36 13.27 -7.21
N MET A 50 8.25 13.60 -5.92
CA MET A 50 9.39 14.01 -5.11
C MET A 50 10.33 12.84 -4.81
N MET A 51 9.80 11.66 -4.43
CA MET A 51 10.60 10.45 -4.19
C MET A 51 11.35 9.98 -5.44
N THR A 52 10.75 10.15 -6.62
CA THR A 52 11.37 9.79 -7.92
C THR A 52 12.23 10.93 -8.51
N GLY A 53 12.38 12.04 -7.79
CA GLY A 53 13.20 13.17 -8.24
C GLY A 53 12.63 13.95 -9.43
N LEU A 54 11.38 13.71 -9.84
CA LEU A 54 10.72 14.43 -10.93
C LEU A 54 10.40 15.88 -10.57
N ILE A 55 10.19 16.15 -9.27
CA ILE A 55 10.07 17.51 -8.73
C ILE A 55 10.89 17.65 -7.44
N SER A 56 11.39 18.85 -7.17
CA SER A 56 12.13 19.14 -5.94
C SER A 56 11.18 19.35 -4.75
N MET A 57 11.62 18.98 -3.55
CA MET A 57 11.00 19.37 -2.28
C MET A 57 11.25 20.85 -1.98
N THR A 58 10.32 21.53 -1.30
CA THR A 58 10.55 22.88 -0.77
C THR A 58 11.38 22.80 0.52
N GLU A 59 10.98 21.94 1.46
CA GLU A 59 11.65 21.70 2.74
C GLU A 59 11.70 20.20 3.05
N GLY A 60 12.48 19.81 4.06
CA GLY A 60 12.65 18.43 4.46
C GLY A 60 13.66 17.67 3.61
N ASP A 61 13.75 16.35 3.78
CA ASP A 61 14.59 15.48 2.97
C ASP A 61 13.93 14.12 2.73
N ILE A 62 14.33 13.46 1.65
CA ILE A 62 13.98 12.08 1.33
C ILE A 62 15.29 11.31 1.17
N THR A 63 15.45 10.28 1.99
CA THR A 63 16.60 9.39 1.95
C THR A 63 16.19 8.05 1.35
N ILE A 64 16.94 7.58 0.35
CA ILE A 64 16.74 6.32 -0.34
C ILE A 64 17.98 5.46 -0.17
N CYS A 65 17.86 4.30 0.48
CA CYS A 65 18.98 3.41 0.80
C CYS A 65 20.19 4.14 1.43
N GLY A 66 19.92 5.14 2.29
CA GLY A 66 20.94 5.96 2.94
C GLY A 66 21.41 7.17 2.14
N HIS A 67 20.97 7.37 0.89
CA HIS A 67 21.33 8.50 0.04
C HIS A 67 20.23 9.55 -0.01
N SER A 68 20.56 10.81 0.32
CA SER A 68 19.63 11.94 0.21
C SER A 68 19.36 12.30 -1.25
N ILE A 69 18.10 12.47 -1.62
CA ILE A 69 17.70 12.95 -2.95
C ILE A 69 18.18 14.39 -3.20
N ARG A 70 18.40 15.18 -2.16
CA ARG A 70 18.92 16.55 -2.31
C ARG A 70 20.42 16.60 -2.66
N SER A 71 21.23 15.82 -1.94
CA SER A 71 22.69 15.90 -2.01
C SER A 71 23.34 14.78 -2.83
N GLU A 72 22.70 13.60 -2.92
CA GLU A 72 23.21 12.41 -3.59
C GLU A 72 22.19 11.82 -4.58
N ARG A 73 21.55 12.70 -5.34
CA ARG A 73 20.39 12.36 -6.19
C ARG A 73 20.61 11.16 -7.10
N GLU A 74 21.73 11.07 -7.78
CA GLU A 74 22.03 9.97 -8.71
C GLU A 74 22.07 8.63 -8.00
N LYS A 75 22.77 8.53 -6.87
CA LYS A 75 22.84 7.31 -6.07
C LYS A 75 21.50 6.90 -5.50
N ALA A 76 20.68 7.88 -5.07
CA ALA A 76 19.33 7.64 -4.59
C ALA A 76 18.43 7.07 -5.70
N LEU A 77 18.46 7.69 -6.89
CA LEU A 77 17.61 7.29 -8.01
C LEU A 77 18.01 5.97 -8.65
N GLU A 78 19.29 5.58 -8.60
CA GLU A 78 19.75 4.24 -9.02
C GLU A 78 19.09 3.11 -8.22
N GLN A 79 18.59 3.38 -7.01
CA GLN A 79 17.93 2.40 -6.17
C GLN A 79 16.43 2.28 -6.44
N ILE A 80 15.87 3.11 -7.33
CA ILE A 80 14.43 3.21 -7.56
C ILE A 80 14.07 2.76 -8.97
N GLY A 81 13.11 1.81 -9.07
CA GLY A 81 12.30 1.62 -10.26
C GLY A 81 10.93 2.28 -10.03
N ALA A 82 10.41 3.02 -11.01
CA ALA A 82 9.15 3.71 -10.82
C ALA A 82 8.26 3.71 -12.06
N ILE A 83 6.95 3.66 -11.85
CA ILE A 83 5.92 4.00 -12.83
C ILE A 83 5.07 5.09 -12.18
N VAL A 84 5.10 6.30 -12.76
CA VAL A 84 4.30 7.42 -12.32
C VAL A 84 3.20 7.65 -13.36
N GLU A 85 1.94 7.47 -12.94
CA GLU A 85 0.75 7.49 -13.78
C GLU A 85 0.67 6.26 -14.71
N ASN A 86 1.22 6.31 -15.92
CA ASN A 86 1.18 5.22 -16.88
C ASN A 86 2.60 4.82 -17.35
N PRO A 87 2.81 3.54 -17.69
CA PRO A 87 4.07 3.14 -18.32
C PRO A 87 4.16 3.72 -19.73
N GLU A 88 5.22 4.49 -19.99
CA GLU A 88 5.50 5.09 -21.28
C GLU A 88 6.16 4.05 -22.20
N LEU A 89 5.35 3.36 -22.97
CA LEU A 89 5.77 2.28 -23.87
C LEU A 89 5.59 2.67 -25.33
N TYR A 90 6.51 2.24 -26.19
CA TYR A 90 6.41 2.42 -27.62
C TYR A 90 5.48 1.34 -28.23
N ASP A 91 4.25 1.71 -28.52
CA ASP A 91 3.20 0.81 -29.01
C ASP A 91 3.54 0.10 -30.35
N TYR A 92 4.35 0.72 -31.21
CA TYR A 92 4.81 0.18 -32.49
C TYR A 92 5.95 -0.84 -32.36
N MET A 93 6.63 -0.87 -31.20
CA MET A 93 7.68 -1.84 -30.88
C MET A 93 7.08 -3.10 -30.25
N THR A 94 7.85 -4.21 -30.29
CA THR A 94 7.54 -5.38 -29.46
C THR A 94 7.91 -5.13 -28.00
N GLY A 95 7.40 -5.95 -27.07
CA GLY A 95 7.81 -5.88 -25.66
C GLY A 95 9.32 -6.03 -25.50
N MET A 96 9.94 -7.00 -26.22
CA MET A 96 11.40 -7.18 -26.21
C MET A 96 12.16 -5.96 -26.74
N GLN A 97 11.65 -5.29 -27.78
CA GLN A 97 12.27 -4.08 -28.31
C GLN A 97 12.19 -2.92 -27.31
N ASN A 98 11.05 -2.77 -26.62
CA ASN A 98 10.92 -1.80 -25.54
C ASN A 98 11.96 -2.05 -24.44
N LEU A 99 12.02 -3.28 -23.90
CA LEU A 99 12.99 -3.60 -22.82
C LEU A 99 14.44 -3.37 -23.26
N LYS A 100 14.81 -3.75 -24.47
CA LYS A 100 16.16 -3.48 -25.02
C LYS A 100 16.42 -1.99 -25.16
N HIS A 101 15.44 -1.21 -25.59
CA HIS A 101 15.56 0.24 -25.72
C HIS A 101 15.88 0.87 -24.36
N PHE A 102 15.10 0.55 -23.34
CA PHE A 102 15.33 1.06 -21.97
C PHE A 102 16.63 0.50 -21.34
N ALA A 103 16.97 -0.76 -21.60
CA ALA A 103 18.23 -1.34 -21.15
C ALA A 103 19.45 -0.59 -21.71
N ASN A 104 19.37 -0.11 -22.95
CA ASN A 104 20.44 0.68 -23.59
C ASN A 104 20.55 2.12 -23.02
N MET A 105 19.53 2.61 -22.31
CA MET A 105 19.56 3.92 -21.65
C MET A 105 20.08 3.84 -20.22
N ALA A 106 20.23 2.64 -19.66
CA ALA A 106 20.72 2.45 -18.30
C ALA A 106 22.21 2.84 -18.20
N ILE A 107 22.60 3.47 -17.07
CA ILE A 107 23.97 3.86 -16.78
C ILE A 107 24.85 2.61 -16.69
N THR A 108 24.39 1.58 -16.00
CA THR A 108 25.06 0.29 -15.91
C THR A 108 24.54 -0.65 -17.01
N PRO A 109 25.43 -1.28 -17.82
CA PRO A 109 25.00 -2.18 -18.87
C PRO A 109 24.15 -3.33 -18.34
N ILE A 110 22.97 -3.54 -18.96
CA ILE A 110 22.06 -4.61 -18.60
C ILE A 110 22.27 -5.81 -19.54
N SER A 111 22.53 -6.97 -18.95
CA SER A 111 22.81 -8.19 -19.73
C SER A 111 21.55 -8.75 -20.39
N LYS A 112 21.75 -9.58 -21.43
CA LYS A 112 20.64 -10.28 -22.12
C LYS A 112 19.96 -11.28 -21.18
N GLU A 113 20.73 -11.89 -20.31
CA GLU A 113 20.28 -12.83 -19.28
C GLU A 113 19.34 -12.12 -18.31
N ARG A 114 19.71 -10.91 -17.87
CA ARG A 114 18.86 -10.10 -16.99
C ARG A 114 17.53 -9.73 -17.66
N ILE A 115 17.54 -9.36 -18.94
CA ILE A 115 16.31 -9.08 -19.69
C ILE A 115 15.42 -10.34 -19.75
N ALA A 116 16.02 -11.52 -20.02
CA ALA A 116 15.27 -12.78 -20.06
C ALA A 116 14.68 -13.16 -18.70
N GLU A 117 15.44 -12.97 -17.62
CA GLU A 117 15.00 -13.17 -16.24
C GLU A 117 13.79 -12.29 -15.92
N ILE A 118 13.87 -10.99 -16.22
CA ILE A 118 12.76 -10.04 -15.98
C ILE A 118 11.53 -10.41 -16.80
N VAL A 119 11.68 -10.81 -18.09
CA VAL A 119 10.56 -11.24 -18.92
C VAL A 119 9.83 -12.43 -18.28
N LYS A 120 10.57 -13.38 -17.73
CA LYS A 120 10.01 -14.52 -17.00
C LYS A 120 9.35 -14.07 -15.70
N LEU A 121 10.00 -13.18 -14.95
CA LEU A 121 9.49 -12.65 -13.68
C LEU A 121 8.11 -11.97 -13.85
N VAL A 122 7.91 -11.21 -14.96
CA VAL A 122 6.62 -10.55 -15.26
C VAL A 122 5.65 -11.43 -16.06
N GLU A 123 5.99 -12.70 -16.33
CA GLU A 123 5.14 -13.67 -17.03
C GLU A 123 4.70 -13.20 -18.44
N LEU A 124 5.62 -12.60 -19.19
CA LEU A 124 5.36 -12.09 -20.54
C LEU A 124 6.04 -12.90 -21.65
N GLU A 125 6.64 -14.07 -21.37
CA GLU A 125 7.36 -14.88 -22.37
C GLU A 125 6.53 -15.18 -23.62
N HIS A 126 5.24 -15.48 -23.43
CA HIS A 126 4.30 -15.81 -24.51
C HIS A 126 3.94 -14.63 -25.43
N ALA A 127 4.20 -13.40 -24.97
CA ALA A 127 3.81 -12.18 -25.66
C ALA A 127 4.95 -11.22 -25.97
N ILE A 128 6.14 -11.43 -25.42
CA ILE A 128 7.26 -10.47 -25.45
C ILE A 128 7.69 -10.08 -26.88
N HIS A 129 7.46 -10.94 -27.86
CA HIS A 129 7.75 -10.70 -29.28
C HIS A 129 6.59 -10.10 -30.09
N LYS A 130 5.39 -9.92 -29.45
CA LYS A 130 4.25 -9.23 -30.05
C LYS A 130 4.39 -7.72 -29.87
N LYS A 131 3.79 -6.93 -30.77
CA LYS A 131 3.75 -5.46 -30.67
C LYS A 131 2.92 -5.04 -29.46
N VAL A 132 3.41 -4.05 -28.70
CA VAL A 132 2.78 -3.55 -27.47
C VAL A 132 1.37 -3.00 -27.71
N LYS A 133 1.07 -2.48 -28.92
CA LYS A 133 -0.28 -2.06 -29.30
C LYS A 133 -1.34 -3.17 -29.20
N THR A 134 -0.92 -4.46 -29.19
CA THR A 134 -1.81 -5.62 -29.06
C THR A 134 -1.93 -6.13 -27.61
N TYR A 135 -1.24 -5.49 -26.67
CA TYR A 135 -1.26 -5.88 -25.26
C TYR A 135 -2.55 -5.42 -24.58
N SER A 136 -3.06 -6.24 -23.67
CA SER A 136 -4.05 -5.77 -22.69
C SER A 136 -3.44 -4.73 -21.75
N LEU A 137 -4.26 -3.97 -21.03
CA LEU A 137 -3.77 -3.00 -20.07
C LEU A 137 -2.89 -3.67 -18.99
N GLY A 138 -3.30 -4.83 -18.46
CA GLY A 138 -2.50 -5.59 -17.50
C GLY A 138 -1.16 -6.07 -18.07
N MET A 139 -1.08 -6.42 -19.37
CA MET A 139 0.19 -6.74 -20.01
C MET A 139 1.08 -5.49 -20.16
N LYS A 140 0.50 -4.33 -20.46
CA LYS A 140 1.24 -3.06 -20.51
C LYS A 140 1.78 -2.70 -19.12
N GLN A 141 0.99 -2.85 -18.06
CA GLN A 141 1.42 -2.63 -16.68
C GLN A 141 2.60 -3.56 -16.32
N ARG A 142 2.49 -4.86 -16.60
CA ARG A 142 3.58 -5.81 -16.36
C ARG A 142 4.84 -5.50 -17.15
N LEU A 143 4.72 -5.04 -18.39
CA LEU A 143 5.88 -4.60 -19.19
C LEU A 143 6.51 -3.33 -18.61
N GLY A 144 5.73 -2.38 -18.12
CA GLY A 144 6.21 -1.20 -17.40
C GLY A 144 6.97 -1.57 -16.12
N ILE A 145 6.41 -2.51 -15.33
CA ILE A 145 7.11 -3.04 -14.15
C ILE A 145 8.42 -3.73 -14.56
N ALA A 146 8.42 -4.52 -15.65
CA ALA A 146 9.63 -5.12 -16.20
C ALA A 146 10.69 -4.06 -16.50
N GLN A 147 10.30 -2.98 -17.17
CA GLN A 147 11.17 -1.83 -17.44
C GLN A 147 11.75 -1.23 -16.18
N ALA A 148 10.90 -0.97 -15.17
CA ALA A 148 11.31 -0.40 -13.90
C ALA A 148 12.28 -1.28 -13.09
N LEU A 149 12.27 -2.61 -13.32
CA LEU A 149 13.12 -3.59 -12.63
C LEU A 149 14.43 -3.93 -13.36
N LEU A 150 14.66 -3.42 -14.57
CA LEU A 150 15.81 -3.78 -15.40
C LEU A 150 17.15 -3.60 -14.69
N HIS A 151 17.33 -2.50 -13.98
CA HIS A 151 18.58 -2.10 -13.31
C HIS A 151 18.71 -2.62 -11.88
N GLN A 152 17.88 -3.59 -11.46
CA GLN A 152 17.87 -4.22 -10.13
C GLN A 152 17.67 -3.23 -8.97
N PRO A 153 16.62 -2.39 -9.00
CA PRO A 153 16.37 -1.44 -7.93
C PRO A 153 16.03 -2.17 -6.62
N LYS A 154 16.26 -1.51 -5.49
CA LYS A 154 15.83 -1.95 -4.16
C LYS A 154 14.39 -1.56 -3.85
N ILE A 155 13.86 -0.57 -4.57
CA ILE A 155 12.56 0.02 -4.34
C ILE A 155 11.81 0.11 -5.66
N LEU A 156 10.55 -0.34 -5.66
CA LEU A 156 9.61 -0.18 -6.77
C LEU A 156 8.48 0.77 -6.33
N ILE A 157 8.28 1.86 -7.06
CA ILE A 157 7.24 2.86 -6.78
C ILE A 157 6.22 2.85 -7.92
N LEU A 158 4.95 2.66 -7.58
CA LEU A 158 3.85 2.55 -8.54
C LEU A 158 2.72 3.51 -8.16
N ASP A 159 2.39 4.42 -9.05
CA ASP A 159 1.28 5.34 -8.87
C ASP A 159 0.01 4.75 -9.51
N GLU A 160 -0.97 4.38 -8.67
CA GLU A 160 -2.27 3.81 -9.06
C GLU A 160 -2.16 2.60 -10.03
N PRO A 161 -1.34 1.55 -9.73
CA PRO A 161 -1.00 0.50 -10.69
C PRO A 161 -2.16 -0.40 -11.11
N THR A 162 -3.28 -0.36 -10.41
CA THR A 162 -4.48 -1.16 -10.64
C THR A 162 -5.56 -0.40 -11.42
N ASN A 163 -5.34 0.89 -11.65
CA ASN A 163 -6.34 1.74 -12.29
C ASN A 163 -6.69 1.26 -13.71
N GLY A 164 -8.00 1.09 -13.97
CA GLY A 164 -8.52 0.64 -15.26
C GLY A 164 -8.35 -0.86 -15.55
N LEU A 165 -7.81 -1.65 -14.62
CA LEU A 165 -7.76 -3.11 -14.74
C LEU A 165 -9.11 -3.74 -14.38
N ASP A 166 -9.38 -4.89 -14.96
CA ASP A 166 -10.48 -5.76 -14.54
C ASP A 166 -10.13 -6.47 -13.22
N PRO A 167 -11.10 -7.05 -12.51
CA PRO A 167 -10.85 -7.72 -11.22
C PRO A 167 -9.82 -8.85 -11.29
N ALA A 168 -9.68 -9.52 -12.43
CA ALA A 168 -8.68 -10.57 -12.62
C ALA A 168 -7.27 -9.95 -12.74
N GLY A 169 -7.12 -8.86 -13.49
CA GLY A 169 -5.88 -8.11 -13.62
C GLY A 169 -5.42 -7.51 -12.30
N ILE A 170 -6.34 -6.96 -11.50
CA ILE A 170 -6.04 -6.43 -10.15
C ILE A 170 -5.45 -7.54 -9.28
N ARG A 171 -6.06 -8.74 -9.25
CA ARG A 171 -5.53 -9.89 -8.48
C ARG A 171 -4.13 -10.29 -8.95
N GLN A 172 -3.92 -10.37 -10.26
CA GLN A 172 -2.61 -10.73 -10.82
C GLN A 172 -1.52 -9.73 -10.43
N ILE A 173 -1.78 -8.42 -10.54
CA ILE A 173 -0.83 -7.38 -10.13
C ILE A 173 -0.55 -7.46 -8.63
N ARG A 174 -1.58 -7.60 -7.80
CA ARG A 174 -1.43 -7.76 -6.34
C ARG A 174 -0.52 -8.93 -5.98
N ASP A 175 -0.85 -10.14 -6.49
CA ASP A 175 -0.10 -11.36 -6.17
C ASP A 175 1.35 -11.25 -6.66
N TYR A 176 1.54 -10.58 -7.78
CA TYR A 176 2.86 -10.27 -8.35
C TYR A 176 3.67 -9.32 -7.44
N LEU A 177 3.09 -8.20 -7.00
CA LEU A 177 3.79 -7.23 -6.15
C LEU A 177 4.14 -7.83 -4.77
N GLN A 178 3.24 -8.63 -4.19
CA GLN A 178 3.52 -9.35 -2.94
C GLN A 178 4.66 -10.36 -3.11
N ARG A 179 4.73 -11.06 -4.24
CA ARG A 179 5.84 -11.98 -4.57
C ARG A 179 7.16 -11.22 -4.72
N LEU A 180 7.19 -10.10 -5.44
CA LEU A 180 8.37 -9.24 -5.55
C LEU A 180 8.90 -8.79 -4.19
N ALA A 181 8.01 -8.35 -3.31
CA ALA A 181 8.41 -7.92 -1.98
C ALA A 181 9.01 -9.08 -1.17
N LYS A 182 8.35 -10.24 -1.13
CA LYS A 182 8.72 -11.36 -0.25
C LYS A 182 9.89 -12.20 -0.78
N GLU A 183 9.94 -12.46 -2.09
CA GLU A 183 10.92 -13.37 -2.69
C GLU A 183 12.17 -12.61 -3.17
N GLU A 184 12.00 -11.40 -3.74
CA GLU A 184 13.10 -10.59 -4.24
C GLU A 184 13.59 -9.53 -3.23
N ASN A 185 12.95 -9.46 -2.05
CA ASN A 185 13.24 -8.49 -0.98
C ASN A 185 13.20 -7.02 -1.45
N ILE A 186 12.36 -6.71 -2.45
CA ILE A 186 12.15 -5.36 -2.97
C ILE A 186 11.12 -4.64 -2.09
N ALA A 187 11.40 -3.41 -1.68
CA ALA A 187 10.38 -2.56 -1.07
C ALA A 187 9.43 -2.05 -2.17
N VAL A 188 8.14 -2.28 -2.03
CA VAL A 188 7.14 -1.86 -3.03
C VAL A 188 6.28 -0.76 -2.42
N ILE A 189 6.23 0.40 -3.05
CA ILE A 189 5.34 1.51 -2.67
C ILE A 189 4.25 1.62 -3.72
N VAL A 190 2.98 1.54 -3.30
CA VAL A 190 1.83 1.68 -4.18
C VAL A 190 0.91 2.79 -3.68
N SER A 191 0.44 3.65 -4.58
CA SER A 191 -0.65 4.56 -4.29
C SER A 191 -1.98 3.97 -4.75
N SER A 192 -3.05 4.22 -4.00
CA SER A 192 -4.42 4.00 -4.44
C SER A 192 -5.37 4.97 -3.72
N HIS A 193 -6.51 5.22 -4.34
CA HIS A 193 -7.66 5.87 -3.70
C HIS A 193 -8.70 4.84 -3.23
N LEU A 194 -8.52 3.55 -3.55
CA LEU A 194 -9.41 2.45 -3.19
C LEU A 194 -8.85 1.66 -2.00
N LEU A 195 -9.55 1.76 -0.89
CA LEU A 195 -9.17 1.09 0.35
C LEU A 195 -9.10 -0.44 0.20
N SER A 196 -10.09 -1.04 -0.46
CA SER A 196 -10.18 -2.49 -0.65
C SER A 196 -8.98 -3.08 -1.40
N GLU A 197 -8.35 -2.31 -2.30
CA GLU A 197 -7.13 -2.74 -2.98
C GLU A 197 -5.93 -2.73 -2.03
N ILE A 198 -5.79 -1.65 -1.25
CA ILE A 198 -4.71 -1.47 -0.28
C ILE A 198 -4.74 -2.56 0.80
N GLU A 199 -5.93 -2.84 1.36
CA GLU A 199 -6.09 -3.88 2.39
C GLU A 199 -5.66 -5.27 1.93
N LEU A 200 -5.92 -5.59 0.66
CA LEU A 200 -5.57 -6.90 0.09
C LEU A 200 -4.12 -7.00 -0.37
N MET A 201 -3.46 -5.87 -0.64
CA MET A 201 -2.14 -5.82 -1.28
C MET A 201 -1.01 -5.50 -0.31
N CYS A 202 -1.24 -4.60 0.65
CA CYS A 202 -0.19 -3.98 1.43
C CYS A 202 0.03 -4.65 2.79
N ASP A 203 1.24 -4.54 3.31
CA ASP A 203 1.60 -4.94 4.68
C ASP A 203 1.34 -3.79 5.66
N ARG A 204 1.65 -2.55 5.24
CA ARG A 204 1.42 -1.30 5.97
C ARG A 204 0.83 -0.27 5.02
N VAL A 205 0.05 0.65 5.57
CA VAL A 205 -0.56 1.74 4.81
C VAL A 205 -0.51 3.04 5.58
N VAL A 206 -0.18 4.12 4.89
CA VAL A 206 -0.32 5.49 5.38
C VAL A 206 -1.53 6.15 4.74
N ILE A 207 -2.34 6.81 5.55
CA ILE A 207 -3.44 7.66 5.07
C ILE A 207 -2.95 9.10 4.99
N ILE A 208 -3.13 9.70 3.81
CA ILE A 208 -2.78 11.09 3.53
C ILE A 208 -4.05 11.87 3.16
N LYS A 209 -4.26 13.02 3.81
CA LYS A 209 -5.32 13.96 3.50
C LYS A 209 -4.76 15.37 3.42
N GLN A 210 -5.07 16.08 2.33
CA GLN A 210 -4.65 17.50 2.13
C GLN A 210 -3.14 17.75 2.34
N GLY A 211 -2.31 16.79 1.93
CA GLY A 211 -0.85 16.88 2.06
C GLY A 211 -0.29 16.57 3.45
N GLU A 212 -1.12 16.13 4.39
CA GLU A 212 -0.72 15.79 5.75
C GLU A 212 -0.76 14.27 5.98
N PHE A 213 0.16 13.79 6.81
CA PHE A 213 0.12 12.46 7.37
C PHE A 213 -1.02 12.40 8.41
N VAL A 214 -1.98 11.51 8.20
CA VAL A 214 -3.08 11.33 9.15
C VAL A 214 -2.76 10.20 10.11
N GLN A 215 -2.54 9.00 9.57
CA GLN A 215 -2.28 7.80 10.37
C GLN A 215 -1.62 6.70 9.53
N GLU A 216 -0.93 5.80 10.21
CA GLU A 216 -0.34 4.60 9.61
C GLU A 216 -0.90 3.34 10.28
N TYR A 217 -1.18 2.32 9.45
CA TYR A 217 -1.71 1.04 9.91
C TYR A 217 -0.81 -0.10 9.44
N ASN A 218 -0.66 -1.11 10.29
CA ASN A 218 -0.09 -2.40 9.93
C ASN A 218 -1.24 -3.39 9.70
N LEU A 219 -1.45 -3.81 8.46
CA LEU A 219 -2.59 -4.62 8.04
C LEU A 219 -2.48 -6.10 8.47
N HIS A 220 -1.26 -6.57 8.76
CA HIS A 220 -1.01 -7.94 9.21
C HIS A 220 -0.78 -8.07 10.71
N LYS A 221 -0.91 -6.97 11.46
CA LYS A 221 -0.78 -7.02 12.92
C LYS A 221 -1.99 -7.77 13.49
N LYS A 222 -1.80 -9.05 13.82
CA LYS A 222 -2.79 -9.79 14.61
C LYS A 222 -3.02 -9.03 15.91
N VAL A 223 -4.27 -8.68 16.20
CA VAL A 223 -4.65 -8.13 17.51
C VAL A 223 -4.11 -9.07 18.58
N LYS A 224 -3.22 -8.60 19.43
CA LYS A 224 -2.69 -9.40 20.52
C LYS A 224 -3.83 -9.77 21.44
N HIS A 225 -3.78 -10.95 22.04
CA HIS A 225 -4.81 -11.45 22.95
C HIS A 225 -5.10 -10.50 24.12
N ASP A 226 -4.12 -9.70 24.54
CA ASP A 226 -4.21 -8.72 25.62
C ASP A 226 -4.75 -7.35 25.19
N GLU A 227 -4.93 -7.10 23.88
CA GLU A 227 -5.46 -5.80 23.42
C GLU A 227 -6.98 -5.75 23.64
N ALA A 228 -7.46 -4.61 24.16
CA ALA A 228 -8.88 -4.36 24.33
C ALA A 228 -9.54 -4.19 22.97
N VAL A 229 -10.57 -4.98 22.69
CA VAL A 229 -11.40 -4.92 21.47
C VAL A 229 -12.81 -4.46 21.85
N VAL A 230 -13.44 -3.76 20.95
CA VAL A 230 -14.86 -3.41 21.09
C VAL A 230 -15.69 -4.60 20.64
N VAL A 231 -16.59 -5.09 21.49
CA VAL A 231 -17.43 -6.26 21.22
C VAL A 231 -18.90 -5.89 21.36
N ALA A 232 -19.69 -6.25 20.35
CA ALA A 232 -21.14 -6.16 20.40
C ALA A 232 -21.71 -7.53 20.77
N PHE A 233 -22.52 -7.56 21.82
CA PHE A 233 -23.25 -8.73 22.27
C PHE A 233 -24.74 -8.51 21.98
N GLU A 234 -25.32 -9.35 21.14
CA GLU A 234 -26.75 -9.36 20.86
C GLU A 234 -27.44 -10.34 21.81
N VAL A 235 -28.37 -9.83 22.64
CA VAL A 235 -28.97 -10.57 23.75
C VAL A 235 -30.48 -10.28 23.84
N ASP A 236 -31.24 -11.16 24.50
CA ASP A 236 -32.68 -10.98 24.79
C ASP A 236 -32.92 -10.05 25.98
N GLU A 237 -32.26 -10.30 27.13
CA GLU A 237 -32.44 -9.56 28.36
C GLU A 237 -31.35 -8.51 28.59
N VAL A 238 -31.44 -7.38 27.88
CA VAL A 238 -30.39 -6.33 27.87
C VAL A 238 -30.04 -5.80 29.25
N GLN A 239 -31.02 -5.59 30.14
CA GLN A 239 -30.74 -5.05 31.48
C GLN A 239 -29.88 -6.02 32.31
N LYS A 240 -30.28 -7.28 32.36
CA LYS A 240 -29.58 -8.33 33.08
C LYS A 240 -28.19 -8.61 32.49
N ALA A 241 -28.11 -8.64 31.16
CA ALA A 241 -26.83 -8.79 30.45
C ALA A 241 -25.87 -7.61 30.72
N ASN A 242 -26.38 -6.39 30.79
CA ASN A 242 -25.56 -5.20 31.02
C ASN A 242 -24.97 -5.11 32.42
N GLU A 243 -25.58 -5.72 33.40
CA GLU A 243 -24.99 -5.86 34.77
C GLU A 243 -23.71 -6.71 34.72
N ILE A 244 -23.65 -7.68 33.82
CA ILE A 244 -22.50 -8.59 33.62
C ILE A 244 -21.45 -7.96 32.71
N ILE A 245 -21.86 -7.38 31.56
CA ILE A 245 -20.98 -6.85 30.52
C ILE A 245 -20.45 -5.45 30.85
N LYS A 246 -21.28 -4.62 31.49
CA LYS A 246 -20.99 -3.20 31.82
C LYS A 246 -20.63 -2.35 30.62
N GLY A 247 -21.41 -2.50 29.53
CA GLY A 247 -21.24 -1.79 28.28
C GLY A 247 -22.28 -0.70 28.03
N LYS A 248 -22.29 -0.17 26.80
CA LYS A 248 -23.33 0.74 26.32
C LYS A 248 -24.40 -0.05 25.59
N ALA A 249 -25.64 0.00 26.08
CA ALA A 249 -26.77 -0.67 25.47
C ALA A 249 -27.42 0.20 24.38
N LYS A 250 -27.74 -0.40 23.23
CA LYS A 250 -28.50 0.20 22.13
C LYS A 250 -29.43 -0.88 21.54
N GLY A 251 -30.75 -0.78 21.81
CA GLY A 251 -31.72 -1.84 21.46
C GLY A 251 -31.38 -3.15 22.17
N ASN A 252 -31.28 -4.26 21.45
CA ASN A 252 -30.91 -5.58 21.95
C ASN A 252 -29.40 -5.88 21.93
N VAL A 253 -28.57 -4.86 21.64
CA VAL A 253 -27.12 -4.97 21.54
C VAL A 253 -26.42 -4.20 22.65
N ILE A 254 -25.46 -4.84 23.31
CA ILE A 254 -24.57 -4.22 24.30
C ILE A 254 -23.17 -4.15 23.71
N VAL A 255 -22.62 -2.94 23.63
CA VAL A 255 -21.27 -2.69 23.14
C VAL A 255 -20.33 -2.41 24.32
N ALA A 256 -19.28 -3.21 24.45
CA ALA A 256 -18.29 -3.07 25.52
C ALA A 256 -16.85 -3.23 25.00
N SER A 257 -15.91 -2.56 25.68
CA SER A 257 -14.48 -2.75 25.43
C SER A 257 -13.95 -3.82 26.38
N VAL A 258 -13.52 -4.96 25.80
CA VAL A 258 -13.05 -6.13 26.57
C VAL A 258 -11.81 -6.74 25.90
N THR A 259 -10.97 -7.44 26.66
CA THR A 259 -9.88 -8.19 26.07
C THR A 259 -10.41 -9.43 25.36
N LYS A 260 -9.77 -9.86 24.29
CA LYS A 260 -10.22 -11.00 23.50
C LYS A 260 -10.39 -12.28 24.34
N ASP A 261 -9.52 -12.49 25.34
CA ASP A 261 -9.57 -13.65 26.23
C ASP A 261 -10.75 -13.60 27.21
N ASN A 262 -11.31 -12.42 27.47
CA ASN A 262 -12.49 -12.27 28.34
C ASN A 262 -13.81 -12.55 27.61
N ILE A 263 -13.83 -12.55 26.27
CA ILE A 263 -15.06 -12.79 25.50
C ILE A 263 -15.71 -14.13 25.88
N PRO A 264 -15.00 -15.29 25.84
CA PRO A 264 -15.60 -16.58 26.20
C PRO A 264 -16.12 -16.63 27.64
N GLN A 265 -15.42 -15.95 28.57
CA GLN A 265 -15.82 -15.89 29.97
C GLN A 265 -17.11 -15.07 30.16
N LEU A 266 -17.25 -13.94 29.45
CA LEU A 266 -18.47 -13.14 29.47
C LEU A 266 -19.65 -13.91 28.88
N VAL A 267 -19.47 -14.58 27.75
CA VAL A 267 -20.50 -15.44 27.14
C VAL A 267 -20.93 -16.54 28.13
N LYS A 268 -19.98 -17.21 28.78
CA LYS A 268 -20.29 -18.21 29.79
C LYS A 268 -21.11 -17.65 30.97
N LYS A 269 -20.76 -16.45 31.46
CA LYS A 269 -21.53 -15.78 32.53
C LYS A 269 -22.94 -15.42 32.09
N LEU A 270 -23.14 -14.96 30.86
CA LEU A 270 -24.47 -14.64 30.31
C LEU A 270 -25.34 -15.89 30.24
N VAL A 271 -24.81 -16.99 29.71
CA VAL A 271 -25.55 -18.26 29.63
C VAL A 271 -25.89 -18.80 31.01
N HIS A 272 -24.99 -18.72 32.00
CA HIS A 272 -25.28 -19.11 33.40
C HIS A 272 -26.32 -18.20 34.10
N ALA A 273 -26.52 -17.01 33.58
CA ALA A 273 -27.55 -16.10 34.04
C ALA A 273 -28.86 -16.23 33.23
N ASP A 274 -29.05 -17.32 32.48
CA ASP A 274 -30.19 -17.56 31.60
C ASP A 274 -30.48 -16.41 30.59
N VAL A 275 -29.43 -15.73 30.15
CA VAL A 275 -29.50 -14.75 29.06
C VAL A 275 -29.19 -15.46 27.74
N LEU A 276 -30.09 -15.34 26.75
CA LEU A 276 -29.86 -15.86 25.42
C LEU A 276 -28.94 -14.92 24.63
N VAL A 277 -27.85 -15.47 24.09
CA VAL A 277 -26.89 -14.74 23.28
C VAL A 277 -27.10 -15.12 21.81
N TYR A 278 -27.60 -14.18 21.01
CA TYR A 278 -27.86 -14.38 19.58
C TYR A 278 -26.63 -14.11 18.72
N GLY A 279 -25.73 -13.25 19.18
CA GLY A 279 -24.53 -12.91 18.43
C GLY A 279 -23.45 -12.28 19.30
N VAL A 280 -22.19 -12.54 18.93
CA VAL A 280 -21.02 -11.87 19.52
C VAL A 280 -20.13 -11.45 18.38
N THR A 281 -20.08 -10.15 18.13
CA THR A 281 -19.31 -9.58 17.01
C THR A 281 -18.21 -8.68 17.56
N VAL A 282 -16.97 -8.99 17.25
CA VAL A 282 -15.86 -8.09 17.54
C VAL A 282 -15.94 -6.93 16.54
N GLN A 283 -16.28 -5.76 17.06
CA GLN A 283 -16.26 -4.52 16.28
C GLN A 283 -14.81 -4.01 16.27
N ASN A 284 -14.01 -4.49 15.35
CA ASN A 284 -12.81 -3.75 15.01
C ASN A 284 -13.30 -2.51 14.25
N LYS A 285 -12.84 -1.32 14.63
CA LYS A 285 -12.90 -0.21 13.69
C LYS A 285 -12.18 -0.71 12.44
N THR A 286 -12.92 -0.86 11.36
CA THR A 286 -12.32 -1.25 10.10
C THR A 286 -11.49 -0.06 9.61
N LEU A 287 -10.47 -0.34 8.82
CA LEU A 287 -9.72 0.73 8.15
C LEU A 287 -10.70 1.59 7.31
N GLU A 288 -11.81 0.98 6.86
CA GLU A 288 -12.90 1.63 6.14
C GLU A 288 -13.65 2.66 7.01
N ASP A 289 -14.03 2.28 8.24
CA ASP A 289 -14.70 3.22 9.17
C ASP A 289 -13.80 4.42 9.48
N GLU A 290 -12.51 4.20 9.62
CA GLU A 290 -11.55 5.26 9.90
C GLU A 290 -11.28 6.10 8.65
N PHE A 291 -11.15 5.46 7.49
CA PHE A 291 -10.97 6.15 6.21
C PHE A 291 -12.19 7.05 5.89
N LEU A 292 -13.42 6.55 6.07
CA LEU A 292 -14.65 7.32 5.89
C LEU A 292 -14.74 8.49 6.90
N ALA A 293 -14.38 8.25 8.17
CA ALA A 293 -14.34 9.32 9.18
C ALA A 293 -13.31 10.40 8.83
N ILE A 294 -12.19 10.03 8.22
CA ILE A 294 -11.13 10.94 7.80
C ILE A 294 -11.53 11.68 6.52
N THR A 295 -12.12 10.99 5.53
CA THR A 295 -12.46 11.60 4.23
C THR A 295 -13.72 12.44 4.28
N GLY A 296 -14.63 12.18 5.22
CA GLY A 296 -15.90 12.91 5.38
C GLY A 296 -16.96 12.49 4.35
N GLU A 297 -16.84 11.25 3.80
CA GLU A 297 -17.84 10.61 2.95
C GLU A 297 -18.80 9.74 3.76
#